data_5ce08282983117a890f55190d55a871a
#
_entry.id   5ce08282983117a890f55190d55a871a
#
_cell.length_a   1.000
_cell.length_b   1.000
_cell.length_c   1.000
_cell.angle_alpha   90.00
_cell.angle_beta   90.00
_cell.angle_gamma   90.00
#
_symmetry.space_group_name_H-M   'P 1'
#
loop_
_entity.id
_entity.type
_entity.pdbx_description
1 polymer ?
#
loop_
_entity_poly.entity_id
_entity_poly.type
_entity_poly.pdbx_seq_one_letter_code
_entity_poly.pdbx_strand_id
1 'polypeptide(L)'
;MPSTVFKRNLDSIGVSLNDIQLEQLDKYYELLVEWNSFMNLTGITDYEEVMLKHYLDSLVLKLPITGDNSRLRLIDVGTGAGFPGLPLKIAYPDTDVVLFDSLNKRIKFLDEVISQLSLKGVTTIHGRAEDGGRNPKLREQFDVSVSRAVADLAVLSEYNLCLLYTSPSPRDS
;
A
#
# COMPACT_ATOMS: atom_id res chain seq x y z
N MET A 1 -9.34 19.32 -0.19
CA MET A 1 -9.63 18.76 -1.54
C MET A 1 -8.38 18.71 -2.38
N PRO A 2 -8.12 17.59 -3.05
CA PRO A 2 -6.97 17.49 -3.93
C PRO A 2 -6.99 18.55 -5.03
N SER A 3 -5.82 19.01 -5.42
CA SER A 3 -5.66 20.06 -6.39
C SER A 3 -6.09 19.61 -7.80
N THR A 4 -6.35 20.60 -8.66
CA THR A 4 -6.62 20.33 -10.07
C THR A 4 -5.45 19.61 -10.74
N VAL A 5 -4.22 19.93 -10.32
CA VAL A 5 -3.01 19.28 -10.83
C VAL A 5 -3.01 17.79 -10.51
N PHE A 6 -3.34 17.43 -9.26
CA PHE A 6 -3.43 16.03 -8.84
C PHE A 6 -4.48 15.27 -9.66
N LYS A 7 -5.66 15.84 -9.81
CA LYS A 7 -6.72 15.23 -10.61
C LYS A 7 -6.31 15.02 -12.06
N ARG A 8 -5.64 16.01 -12.64
CA ARG A 8 -5.13 15.91 -14.01
C ARG A 8 -4.08 14.80 -14.14
N ASN A 9 -3.20 14.67 -13.15
CA ASN A 9 -2.19 13.63 -13.14
C ASN A 9 -2.82 12.23 -13.00
N LEU A 10 -3.88 12.10 -12.20
CA LEU A 10 -4.64 10.84 -12.12
C LEU A 10 -5.22 10.48 -13.48
N ASP A 11 -5.82 11.43 -14.17
CA ASP A 11 -6.38 11.20 -15.50
C ASP A 11 -5.29 10.72 -16.48
N SER A 12 -4.11 11.32 -16.41
CA SER A 12 -3.00 10.97 -17.31
C SER A 12 -2.49 9.54 -17.11
N ILE A 13 -2.64 8.99 -15.91
CA ILE A 13 -2.29 7.57 -15.65
C ILE A 13 -3.49 6.64 -15.73
N GLY A 14 -4.66 7.15 -16.11
CA GLY A 14 -5.87 6.35 -16.29
C GLY A 14 -6.51 5.90 -14.98
N VAL A 15 -6.33 6.65 -13.90
CA VAL A 15 -6.95 6.37 -12.60
C VAL A 15 -8.07 7.38 -12.36
N SER A 16 -9.25 6.88 -12.02
CA SER A 16 -10.40 7.72 -11.71
C SER A 16 -10.83 7.47 -10.26
N LEU A 17 -10.92 8.55 -9.49
CA LEU A 17 -11.33 8.49 -8.09
C LEU A 17 -12.61 9.31 -7.89
N ASN A 18 -13.55 8.75 -7.12
CA ASN A 18 -14.77 9.47 -6.75
C ASN A 18 -14.51 10.40 -5.55
N ASP A 19 -15.52 11.18 -5.17
CA ASP A 19 -15.38 12.14 -4.09
C ASP A 19 -15.07 11.49 -2.74
N ILE A 20 -15.62 10.31 -2.47
CA ILE A 20 -15.34 9.58 -1.23
C ILE A 20 -13.87 9.19 -1.17
N GLN A 21 -13.33 8.68 -2.27
CA GLN A 21 -11.92 8.29 -2.35
C GLN A 21 -10.99 9.50 -2.18
N LEU A 22 -11.35 10.63 -2.79
CA LEU A 22 -10.59 11.86 -2.64
C LEU A 22 -10.59 12.37 -1.20
N GLU A 23 -11.74 12.29 -0.52
CA GLU A 23 -11.85 12.64 0.90
C GLU A 23 -11.02 11.69 1.77
N GLN A 24 -10.98 10.40 1.44
CA GLN A 24 -10.15 9.45 2.15
C GLN A 24 -8.66 9.80 2.02
N LEU A 25 -8.22 10.19 0.84
CA LEU A 25 -6.83 10.61 0.66
C LEU A 25 -6.51 11.87 1.47
N ASP A 26 -7.43 12.84 1.52
CA ASP A 26 -7.25 14.04 2.31
C ASP A 26 -7.18 13.72 3.81
N LYS A 27 -8.06 12.85 4.31
CA LYS A 27 -8.04 12.45 5.72
C LYS A 27 -6.77 11.68 6.06
N TYR A 28 -6.32 10.83 5.17
CA TYR A 28 -5.07 10.11 5.31
C TYR A 28 -3.89 11.10 5.42
N TYR A 29 -3.89 12.14 4.58
CA TYR A 29 -2.88 13.17 4.66
C TYR A 29 -2.87 13.87 6.03
N GLU A 30 -4.04 14.25 6.55
CA GLU A 30 -4.15 14.87 7.86
C GLU A 30 -3.55 13.98 8.95
N LEU A 31 -3.88 12.70 8.95
CA LEU A 31 -3.36 11.74 9.91
C LEU A 31 -1.86 11.55 9.75
N LEU A 32 -1.37 11.52 8.51
CA LEU A 32 0.06 11.40 8.24
C LEU A 32 0.85 12.55 8.86
N VAL A 33 0.39 13.78 8.66
CA VAL A 33 1.04 14.97 9.24
C VAL A 33 0.97 14.95 10.75
N GLU A 34 -0.20 14.63 11.31
CA GLU A 34 -0.39 14.57 12.77
C GLU A 34 0.56 13.57 13.42
N TRP A 35 0.58 12.33 12.92
CA TRP A 35 1.41 11.29 13.51
C TRP A 35 2.89 11.48 13.19
N ASN A 36 3.21 12.10 12.06
CA ASN A 36 4.61 12.38 11.70
C ASN A 36 5.25 13.36 12.68
N SER A 37 4.46 14.17 13.40
CA SER A 37 4.97 15.12 14.37
C SER A 37 5.66 14.43 15.57
N PHE A 38 5.36 13.17 15.82
CA PHE A 38 5.94 12.43 16.94
C PHE A 38 6.56 11.08 16.57
N MET A 39 6.59 10.68 15.30
CA MET A 39 7.16 9.36 14.94
C MET A 39 7.71 9.27 13.52
N ASN A 40 8.32 10.20 12.99
CA ASN A 40 9.10 10.09 11.72
C ASN A 40 8.56 9.06 10.70
N LEU A 41 7.35 9.28 10.22
CA LEU A 41 6.74 8.39 9.23
C LEU A 41 7.24 8.69 7.82
N THR A 42 7.49 9.95 7.52
CA THR A 42 7.94 10.40 6.21
C THR A 42 8.70 11.70 6.35
N GLY A 43 9.64 11.94 5.42
CA GLY A 43 10.32 13.23 5.30
C GLY A 43 9.52 14.25 4.50
N ILE A 44 8.39 13.84 3.92
CA ILE A 44 7.56 14.69 3.05
C ILE A 44 6.25 15.00 3.75
N THR A 45 6.00 16.27 4.06
CA THR A 45 4.78 16.71 4.75
C THR A 45 4.03 17.80 3.99
N ASP A 46 4.61 18.35 2.93
CA ASP A 46 3.91 19.30 2.07
C ASP A 46 2.79 18.60 1.31
N TYR A 47 1.61 19.23 1.28
CA TYR A 47 0.42 18.62 0.68
C TYR A 47 0.63 18.21 -0.77
N GLU A 48 1.14 19.12 -1.59
CA GLU A 48 1.34 18.82 -3.02
C GLU A 48 2.41 17.74 -3.23
N GLU A 49 3.45 17.74 -2.41
CA GLU A 49 4.48 16.70 -2.49
C GLU A 49 3.96 15.33 -2.10
N VAL A 50 3.10 15.25 -1.06
CA VAL A 50 2.48 13.98 -0.66
C VAL A 50 1.58 13.48 -1.77
N MET A 51 0.78 14.36 -2.37
CA MET A 51 -0.07 14.00 -3.49
C MET A 51 0.74 13.44 -4.65
N LEU A 52 1.86 14.05 -4.98
CA LEU A 52 2.69 13.66 -6.12
C LEU A 52 3.59 12.48 -5.80
N LYS A 53 4.37 12.57 -4.73
CA LYS A 53 5.45 11.60 -4.44
C LYS A 53 5.00 10.37 -3.69
N HIS A 54 3.88 10.45 -2.98
CA HIS A 54 3.32 9.30 -2.26
C HIS A 54 2.09 8.73 -2.93
N TYR A 55 1.06 9.53 -3.14
CA TYR A 55 -0.20 9.01 -3.66
C TYR A 55 -0.12 8.69 -5.15
N LEU A 56 0.26 9.66 -5.97
CA LEU A 56 0.33 9.43 -7.41
C LEU A 56 1.34 8.33 -7.75
N ASP A 57 2.50 8.37 -7.11
CA ASP A 57 3.55 7.37 -7.31
C ASP A 57 3.06 5.97 -6.95
N SER A 58 2.26 5.84 -5.88
CA SER A 58 1.64 4.57 -5.52
C SER A 58 0.64 4.09 -6.58
N LEU A 59 -0.17 5.01 -7.10
CA LEU A 59 -1.25 4.68 -8.02
C LEU A 59 -0.77 4.38 -9.45
N VAL A 60 0.47 4.75 -9.78
CA VAL A 60 1.09 4.34 -11.05
C VAL A 60 1.19 2.83 -11.18
N LEU A 61 1.23 2.11 -10.06
CA LEU A 61 1.36 0.65 -10.06
C LEU A 61 0.16 -0.10 -10.63
N LYS A 62 -0.93 0.53 -10.89
CA LYS A 62 -2.16 -0.05 -11.47
C LYS A 62 -2.33 -1.55 -11.22
N LEU A 63 -3.32 -1.89 -10.41
CA LEU A 63 -3.62 -3.30 -10.17
C LEU A 63 -4.31 -3.93 -11.37
N PRO A 64 -3.99 -5.18 -11.71
CA PRO A 64 -4.67 -5.87 -12.80
C PRO A 64 -6.10 -6.21 -12.37
N ILE A 65 -7.03 -5.32 -12.65
CA ILE A 65 -8.44 -5.60 -12.44
C ILE A 65 -8.91 -6.40 -13.64
N THR A 66 -9.01 -7.68 -13.45
CA THR A 66 -9.66 -8.56 -14.42
C THR A 66 -11.17 -8.46 -14.16
N GLY A 67 -11.95 -8.45 -15.21
CA GLY A 67 -13.41 -8.39 -15.09
C GLY A 67 -14.05 -9.63 -14.43
N ASP A 68 -13.25 -10.42 -13.78
CA ASP A 68 -13.65 -11.59 -13.01
C ASP A 68 -13.96 -11.12 -11.59
N ASN A 69 -15.03 -11.65 -10.99
CA ASN A 69 -15.49 -11.29 -9.65
C ASN A 69 -14.54 -11.74 -8.53
N SER A 70 -13.39 -12.25 -8.86
CA SER A 70 -12.40 -12.66 -7.85
C SER A 70 -11.73 -11.45 -7.23
N ARG A 71 -11.76 -11.36 -5.91
CA ARG A 71 -11.06 -10.29 -5.19
C ARG A 71 -9.56 -10.52 -5.32
N LEU A 72 -8.88 -9.46 -5.75
CA LEU A 72 -7.41 -9.48 -5.78
C LEU A 72 -6.88 -9.44 -4.35
N ARG A 73 -5.87 -10.24 -4.06
CA ARG A 73 -5.20 -10.24 -2.76
C ARG A 73 -3.81 -9.65 -2.91
N LEU A 74 -3.55 -8.58 -2.18
CA LEU A 74 -2.30 -7.83 -2.27
C LEU A 74 -1.61 -7.79 -0.91
N ILE A 75 -0.30 -7.98 -0.90
CA ILE A 75 0.52 -7.73 0.28
C ILE A 75 1.53 -6.63 -0.02
N ASP A 76 1.64 -5.68 0.92
CA ASP A 76 2.64 -4.62 0.88
C ASP A 76 3.68 -4.90 1.97
N VAL A 77 4.86 -5.33 1.57
CA VAL A 77 5.94 -5.72 2.48
C VAL A 77 6.84 -4.51 2.75
N GLY A 78 7.01 -4.18 4.03
CA GLY A 78 7.72 -2.98 4.42
C GLY A 78 6.95 -1.72 4.08
N THR A 79 5.67 -1.74 4.38
CA THR A 79 4.72 -0.70 3.95
C THR A 79 5.03 0.70 4.51
N GLY A 80 5.72 0.80 5.64
CA GLY A 80 6.04 2.07 6.28
C GLY A 80 4.81 2.86 6.67
N ALA A 81 4.65 4.04 6.10
CA ALA A 81 3.48 4.90 6.31
C ALA A 81 2.26 4.48 5.47
N GLY A 82 2.30 3.30 4.87
CA GLY A 82 1.19 2.75 4.11
C GLY A 82 1.34 2.83 2.59
N PHE A 83 2.53 3.08 2.10
CA PHE A 83 2.77 3.27 0.66
C PHE A 83 3.49 2.07 0.06
N PRO A 84 3.01 1.50 -1.04
CA PRO A 84 1.86 1.92 -1.85
C PRO A 84 0.52 1.28 -1.45
N GLY A 85 0.48 0.44 -0.42
CA GLY A 85 -0.68 -0.40 -0.11
C GLY A 85 -1.97 0.36 0.17
N LEU A 86 -1.92 1.41 1.01
CA LEU A 86 -3.14 2.16 1.36
C LEU A 86 -3.69 3.00 0.21
N PRO A 87 -2.89 3.77 -0.54
CA PRO A 87 -3.42 4.44 -1.73
C PRO A 87 -4.03 3.46 -2.73
N LEU A 88 -3.42 2.30 -2.94
CA LEU A 88 -3.97 1.28 -3.82
C LEU A 88 -5.30 0.75 -3.29
N LYS A 89 -5.42 0.52 -1.98
CA LYS A 89 -6.68 0.09 -1.37
C LYS A 89 -7.78 1.14 -1.55
N ILE A 90 -7.44 2.41 -1.39
CA ILE A 90 -8.40 3.50 -1.59
C ILE A 90 -8.87 3.55 -3.04
N ALA A 91 -7.94 3.41 -4.00
CA ALA A 91 -8.28 3.45 -5.42
C ALA A 91 -9.02 2.20 -5.89
N TYR A 92 -8.73 1.04 -5.28
CA TYR A 92 -9.32 -0.25 -5.64
C TYR A 92 -9.98 -0.89 -4.41
N PRO A 93 -11.17 -0.42 -4.01
CA PRO A 93 -11.77 -0.79 -2.72
C PRO A 93 -12.08 -2.27 -2.55
N ASP A 94 -12.24 -3.01 -3.64
CA ASP A 94 -12.58 -4.44 -3.59
C ASP A 94 -11.33 -5.34 -3.40
N THR A 95 -10.16 -4.77 -3.35
CA THR A 95 -8.91 -5.50 -3.12
C THR A 95 -8.76 -5.84 -1.64
N ASP A 96 -8.33 -7.07 -1.34
CA ASP A 96 -7.93 -7.44 0.01
C ASP A 96 -6.44 -7.13 0.18
N VAL A 97 -6.10 -6.34 1.18
CA VAL A 97 -4.74 -5.84 1.37
C VAL A 97 -4.20 -6.24 2.73
N VAL A 98 -2.97 -6.73 2.74
CA VAL A 98 -2.21 -6.94 3.97
C VAL A 98 -1.04 -5.95 3.97
N LEU A 99 -0.95 -5.18 5.04
CA LEU A 99 0.13 -4.22 5.26
C LEU A 99 1.09 -4.83 6.27
N PHE A 100 2.31 -5.09 5.84
CA PHE A 100 3.31 -5.79 6.64
C PHE A 100 4.46 -4.85 6.96
N ASP A 101 4.79 -4.69 8.23
CA ASP A 101 5.92 -3.84 8.64
C ASP A 101 6.60 -4.38 9.89
N SER A 102 7.89 -4.09 10.02
CA SER A 102 8.71 -4.54 11.14
C SER A 102 8.61 -3.62 12.37
N LEU A 103 8.04 -2.43 12.24
CA LEU A 103 7.94 -1.47 13.35
C LEU A 103 6.51 -1.35 13.85
N ASN A 104 6.30 -1.73 15.10
CA ASN A 104 4.97 -1.71 15.71
C ASN A 104 4.35 -0.32 15.74
N LYS A 105 5.17 0.72 15.89
CA LYS A 105 4.66 2.10 15.87
C LYS A 105 4.02 2.48 14.54
N ARG A 106 4.55 1.94 13.42
CA ARG A 106 3.94 2.15 12.11
C ARG A 106 2.64 1.38 11.98
N ILE A 107 2.58 0.17 12.51
CA ILE A 107 1.35 -0.63 12.53
C ILE A 107 0.23 0.14 13.27
N LYS A 108 0.54 0.77 14.38
CA LYS A 108 -0.44 1.57 15.12
C LYS A 108 -0.98 2.73 14.29
N PHE A 109 -0.10 3.41 13.56
CA PHE A 109 -0.52 4.48 12.66
C PHE A 109 -1.44 3.93 11.55
N LEU A 110 -1.06 2.83 10.93
CA LEU A 110 -1.84 2.21 9.87
C LEU A 110 -3.22 1.78 10.36
N ASP A 111 -3.29 1.19 11.55
CA ASP A 111 -4.57 0.79 12.16
C ASP A 111 -5.48 2.01 12.38
N GLU A 112 -4.91 3.14 12.79
CA GLU A 112 -5.67 4.37 12.96
C GLU A 112 -6.20 4.89 11.62
N VAL A 113 -5.38 4.88 10.58
CA VAL A 113 -5.83 5.28 9.24
C VAL A 113 -6.96 4.38 8.75
N ILE A 114 -6.80 3.07 8.87
CA ILE A 114 -7.81 2.10 8.45
C ILE A 114 -9.13 2.38 9.17
N SER A 115 -9.08 2.62 10.48
CA SER A 115 -10.25 2.92 11.28
C SER A 115 -10.90 4.24 10.87
N GLN A 116 -10.12 5.30 10.76
CA GLN A 116 -10.62 6.63 10.43
C GLN A 116 -11.22 6.72 9.02
N LEU A 117 -10.67 5.98 8.09
CA LEU A 117 -11.15 5.94 6.72
C LEU A 117 -12.23 4.87 6.51
N SER A 118 -12.57 4.11 7.53
CA SER A 118 -13.54 3.02 7.46
C SER A 118 -13.23 2.01 6.35
N LEU A 119 -11.97 1.70 6.16
CA LEU A 119 -11.53 0.73 5.15
C LEU A 119 -11.83 -0.69 5.61
N LYS A 120 -12.32 -1.52 4.70
CA LYS A 120 -12.61 -2.93 4.95
C LYS A 120 -11.73 -3.80 4.05
N GLY A 121 -11.38 -4.99 4.52
CA GLY A 121 -10.53 -5.88 3.75
C GLY A 121 -9.05 -5.45 3.80
N VAL A 122 -8.66 -4.73 4.83
CA VAL A 122 -7.28 -4.37 5.09
C VAL A 122 -6.88 -4.89 6.46
N THR A 123 -5.76 -5.59 6.53
CA THR A 123 -5.20 -6.05 7.80
C THR A 123 -3.74 -5.64 7.89
N THR A 124 -3.26 -5.47 9.13
CA THR A 124 -1.87 -5.14 9.39
C THR A 124 -1.20 -6.32 10.09
N ILE A 125 0.07 -6.54 9.75
CA ILE A 125 0.87 -7.59 10.38
C ILE A 125 2.21 -7.00 10.78
N HIS A 126 2.57 -7.15 12.05
CA HIS A 126 3.86 -6.76 12.58
C HIS A 126 4.81 -7.95 12.49
N GLY A 127 5.93 -7.78 11.80
CA GLY A 127 6.93 -8.83 11.66
C GLY A 127 8.03 -8.44 10.70
N ARG A 128 9.00 -9.33 10.55
CA ARG A 128 10.07 -9.15 9.57
C ARG A 128 9.67 -9.78 8.24
N ALA A 129 10.11 -9.19 7.14
CA ALA A 129 9.78 -9.68 5.80
C ALA A 129 10.21 -11.15 5.62
N GLU A 130 11.37 -11.53 6.13
CA GLU A 130 11.88 -12.89 6.08
C GLU A 130 10.98 -13.88 6.82
N ASP A 131 10.43 -13.46 7.97
CA ASP A 131 9.51 -14.29 8.75
C ASP A 131 8.18 -14.45 8.02
N GLY A 132 7.74 -13.40 7.33
CA GLY A 132 6.53 -13.45 6.50
C GLY A 132 6.64 -14.50 5.41
N GLY A 133 7.79 -14.58 4.74
CA GLY A 133 8.03 -15.57 3.70
C GLY A 133 8.06 -17.01 4.21
N ARG A 134 8.35 -17.20 5.50
CA ARG A 134 8.37 -18.51 6.15
C ARG A 134 7.05 -18.87 6.80
N ASN A 135 6.13 -17.92 6.96
CA ASN A 135 4.86 -18.14 7.63
C ASN A 135 3.89 -18.87 6.67
N PRO A 136 3.47 -20.13 7.00
CA PRO A 136 2.57 -20.87 6.12
C PRO A 136 1.23 -20.18 5.87
N LYS A 137 0.80 -19.32 6.81
CA LYS A 137 -0.46 -18.58 6.67
C LYS A 137 -0.37 -17.46 5.64
N LEU A 138 0.83 -16.96 5.37
CA LEU A 138 1.05 -15.87 4.43
C LEU A 138 1.62 -16.36 3.11
N ARG A 139 2.33 -17.48 3.13
CA ARG A 139 3.01 -17.99 1.96
C ARG A 139 1.99 -18.42 0.89
N GLU A 140 2.22 -18.01 -0.34
CA GLU A 140 1.42 -18.41 -1.49
C GLU A 140 -0.07 -18.03 -1.40
N GLN A 141 -0.41 -16.95 -0.68
CA GLN A 141 -1.79 -16.51 -0.50
C GLN A 141 -2.13 -15.21 -1.23
N PHE A 142 -1.16 -14.62 -1.94
CA PHE A 142 -1.35 -13.32 -2.55
C PHE A 142 -1.18 -13.37 -4.06
N ASP A 143 -2.00 -12.58 -4.75
CA ASP A 143 -1.92 -12.44 -6.20
C ASP A 143 -0.86 -11.42 -6.59
N VAL A 144 -0.66 -10.41 -5.75
CA VAL A 144 0.30 -9.32 -5.98
C VAL A 144 1.08 -9.04 -4.72
N SER A 145 2.39 -8.88 -4.87
CA SER A 145 3.26 -8.43 -3.79
C SER A 145 3.97 -7.15 -4.22
N VAL A 146 3.88 -6.13 -3.39
CA VAL A 146 4.50 -4.83 -3.67
C VAL A 146 5.41 -4.42 -2.54
N SER A 147 6.40 -3.58 -2.85
CA SER A 147 7.26 -2.97 -1.85
C SER A 147 7.93 -1.74 -2.44
N ARG A 148 8.01 -0.68 -1.66
CA ARG A 148 8.77 0.54 -2.00
C ARG A 148 10.01 0.69 -1.13
N ALA A 149 10.25 -0.23 -0.20
CA ALA A 149 11.42 -0.17 0.65
C ALA A 149 12.68 -0.31 -0.19
N VAL A 150 13.72 0.46 0.15
CA VAL A 150 14.89 0.63 -0.70
C VAL A 150 16.17 0.08 -0.07
N ALA A 151 16.10 -0.71 0.98
CA ALA A 151 17.30 -1.16 1.67
C ALA A 151 18.14 -2.12 0.83
N ASP A 152 17.50 -3.14 0.26
CA ASP A 152 18.14 -4.10 -0.62
C ASP A 152 17.07 -4.70 -1.53
N LEU A 153 16.99 -4.20 -2.75
CA LEU A 153 15.96 -4.61 -3.68
C LEU A 153 16.00 -6.11 -4.01
N ALA A 154 17.20 -6.70 -4.09
CA ALA A 154 17.33 -8.12 -4.40
C ALA A 154 16.71 -8.98 -3.29
N VAL A 155 17.02 -8.67 -2.03
CA VAL A 155 16.49 -9.41 -0.87
C VAL A 155 14.99 -9.22 -0.76
N LEU A 156 14.49 -7.99 -0.91
CA LEU A 156 13.06 -7.71 -0.83
C LEU A 156 12.30 -8.43 -1.94
N SER A 157 12.82 -8.42 -3.16
CA SER A 157 12.20 -9.14 -4.28
C SER A 157 12.11 -10.62 -4.01
N GLU A 158 13.13 -11.20 -3.38
CA GLU A 158 13.12 -12.61 -3.01
C GLU A 158 12.02 -12.93 -2.01
N TYR A 159 11.89 -12.12 -0.96
CA TYR A 159 10.84 -12.32 0.03
C TYR A 159 9.45 -12.11 -0.56
N ASN A 160 9.30 -11.13 -1.42
CA ASN A 160 8.04 -10.89 -2.12
C ASN A 160 7.65 -12.09 -2.99
N LEU A 161 8.60 -12.66 -3.71
CA LEU A 161 8.34 -13.85 -4.53
C LEU A 161 7.89 -15.04 -3.68
N CYS A 162 8.43 -15.18 -2.47
CA CYS A 162 8.01 -16.23 -1.55
C CYS A 162 6.56 -16.07 -1.08
N LEU A 163 6.03 -14.85 -1.11
CA LEU A 163 4.67 -14.55 -0.68
C LEU A 163 3.65 -14.66 -1.81
N LEU A 164 4.08 -14.66 -3.06
CA LEU A 164 3.18 -14.77 -4.20
C LEU A 164 2.56 -16.16 -4.26
N TYR A 165 1.27 -16.18 -4.55
CA TYR A 165 0.46 -17.39 -4.58
C TYR A 165 0.77 -18.25 -5.78
N THR A 166 0.87 -17.65 -6.93
CA THR A 166 0.80 -18.39 -8.15
C THR A 166 2.15 -18.74 -8.69
N SER A 167 2.19 -19.83 -9.35
CA SER A 167 3.11 -20.13 -10.44
C SER A 167 4.55 -20.22 -10.04
N PRO A 168 5.28 -21.02 -10.74
CA PRO A 168 6.72 -21.02 -10.55
C PRO A 168 7.25 -19.61 -10.67
N SER A 169 7.92 -19.16 -9.63
CA SER A 169 8.67 -17.92 -9.68
C SER A 169 9.71 -18.03 -10.80
N PRO A 170 10.11 -16.93 -11.44
CA PRO A 170 11.22 -16.96 -12.40
C PRO A 170 12.50 -17.57 -11.82
N ARG A 171 12.59 -17.67 -10.52
CA ARG A 171 13.74 -18.28 -9.84
C ARG A 171 13.73 -19.81 -9.91
N ASP A 172 12.58 -20.39 -10.18
CA ASP A 172 12.44 -21.85 -10.23
C ASP A 172 12.80 -22.43 -11.60
N SER A 173 13.14 -21.58 -12.53
CA SER A 173 13.56 -21.98 -13.86
C SER A 173 15.07 -22.08 -13.99
#